data_9c087bf6500cd02c8c858f03c827da41
#
_entry.id   9c087bf6500cd02c8c858f03c827da41
#
_cell.length_a   1.000
_cell.length_b   1.000
_cell.length_c   1.000
_cell.angle_alpha   90.00
_cell.angle_beta   90.00
_cell.angle_gamma   90.00
#
_symmetry.space_group_name_H-M   'P 1'
#
loop_
_entity.id
_entity.type
_entity.pdbx_description
1 polymer ?
#
loop_
_entity_poly.entity_id
_entity_poly.type
_entity_poly.pdbx_seq_one_letter_code
_entity_poly.pdbx_strand_id
1 'polypeptide(L)'
;METMKLEQLTEITIKEYIEKYNLVKFERELLDEVLQTVREKDIDRLAWYAAFGKDLRQITNNLYAYRKGLNFGFTEISFDQNGWINRAKLLDPENIVLANSEIRLGRGKNNLWIYTLDYSFGTCGSASPLTVYDKPYPDRETALNTALNELKEIMQLKVGNTDRGNYNPSIIAATITAVTTYKYKDLQMALF
;
A
#
# COMPACT_ATOMS: atom_id res chain seq x y z
N MET A 1 26.92 3.46 -5.21
CA MET A 1 26.26 2.22 -5.67
C MET A 1 26.27 2.23 -7.20
N GLU A 2 26.81 1.21 -7.85
CA GLU A 2 26.77 1.17 -9.31
C GLU A 2 25.33 0.89 -9.75
N THR A 3 24.77 1.80 -10.52
CA THR A 3 23.49 1.61 -11.22
C THR A 3 23.71 0.65 -12.38
N MET A 4 22.66 -0.11 -12.73
CA MET A 4 22.69 -1.00 -13.90
C MET A 4 23.05 -0.17 -15.13
N LYS A 5 24.04 -0.64 -15.88
CA LYS A 5 24.42 0.05 -17.11
C LYS A 5 23.33 -0.16 -18.16
N LEU A 6 23.07 0.88 -18.94
CA LEU A 6 22.07 0.86 -20.01
C LEU A 6 22.28 -0.33 -20.98
N GLU A 7 23.54 -0.68 -21.25
CA GLU A 7 23.96 -1.79 -22.10
C GLU A 7 23.54 -3.18 -21.56
N GLN A 8 23.18 -3.27 -20.28
CA GLN A 8 22.70 -4.50 -19.64
C GLN A 8 21.18 -4.69 -19.77
N LEU A 9 20.45 -3.64 -20.15
CA LEU A 9 19.01 -3.71 -20.45
C LEU A 9 18.82 -4.19 -21.89
N THR A 10 19.08 -5.45 -22.14
CA THR A 10 18.88 -6.08 -23.45
C THR A 10 17.67 -7.00 -23.43
N GLU A 11 17.14 -7.30 -24.61
CA GLU A 11 16.03 -8.26 -24.76
C GLU A 11 16.37 -9.63 -24.15
N ILE A 12 17.63 -10.06 -24.31
CA ILE A 12 18.12 -11.36 -23.81
C ILE A 12 18.12 -11.33 -22.27
N THR A 13 18.77 -10.35 -21.67
CA THR A 13 18.90 -10.28 -20.19
C THR A 13 17.56 -10.16 -19.49
N ILE A 14 16.60 -9.44 -20.07
CA ILE A 14 15.26 -9.30 -19.50
C ILE A 14 14.47 -10.60 -19.62
N LYS A 15 14.51 -11.28 -20.77
CA LYS A 15 13.84 -12.58 -20.96
C LYS A 15 14.40 -13.66 -20.04
N GLU A 16 15.71 -13.78 -19.95
CA GLU A 16 16.37 -14.71 -19.03
C GLU A 16 15.95 -14.45 -17.57
N TYR A 17 15.81 -13.18 -17.18
CA TYR A 17 15.34 -12.82 -15.84
C TYR A 17 13.89 -13.25 -15.63
N ILE A 18 12.99 -12.99 -16.59
CA ILE A 18 11.57 -13.37 -16.52
C ILE A 18 11.40 -14.89 -16.39
N GLU A 19 12.22 -15.66 -17.13
CA GLU A 19 12.16 -17.13 -17.11
C GLU A 19 12.76 -17.73 -15.84
N LYS A 20 13.80 -17.09 -15.29
CA LYS A 20 14.55 -17.60 -14.13
C LYS A 20 13.80 -17.42 -12.79
N TYR A 21 13.01 -16.37 -12.65
CA TYR A 21 12.41 -15.97 -11.36
C TYR A 21 10.90 -16.12 -11.34
N ASN A 22 10.36 -16.54 -10.18
CA ASN A 22 8.92 -16.55 -9.94
C ASN A 22 8.46 -15.13 -9.62
N LEU A 23 8.07 -14.39 -10.64
CA LEU A 23 7.72 -12.98 -10.57
C LEU A 23 6.26 -12.79 -10.15
N VAL A 24 6.02 -11.82 -9.27
CA VAL A 24 4.66 -11.37 -8.98
C VAL A 24 4.13 -10.51 -10.14
N LYS A 25 2.83 -10.29 -10.17
CA LYS A 25 2.13 -9.64 -11.30
C LYS A 25 2.76 -8.30 -11.70
N PHE A 26 2.99 -7.41 -10.73
CA PHE A 26 3.54 -6.08 -11.04
C PHE A 26 4.97 -6.11 -11.58
N GLU A 27 5.81 -7.06 -11.10
CA GLU A 27 7.18 -7.22 -11.61
C GLU A 27 7.15 -7.64 -13.07
N ARG A 28 6.28 -8.59 -13.42
CA ARG A 28 6.11 -9.05 -14.81
C ARG A 28 5.63 -7.92 -15.71
N GLU A 29 4.58 -7.19 -15.32
CA GLU A 29 4.05 -6.05 -16.08
C GLU A 29 5.14 -4.99 -16.36
N LEU A 30 5.94 -4.65 -15.34
CA LEU A 30 7.04 -3.68 -15.49
C LEU A 30 8.16 -4.18 -16.40
N LEU A 31 8.53 -5.47 -16.30
CA LEU A 31 9.55 -6.05 -17.17
C LEU A 31 9.09 -6.15 -18.62
N ASP A 32 7.81 -6.42 -18.85
CA ASP A 32 7.22 -6.39 -20.20
C ASP A 32 7.26 -4.97 -20.79
N GLU A 33 7.01 -3.93 -19.99
CA GLU A 33 7.18 -2.54 -20.43
C GLU A 33 8.63 -2.20 -20.78
N VAL A 34 9.60 -2.62 -19.93
CA VAL A 34 11.04 -2.41 -20.21
C VAL A 34 11.47 -3.17 -21.47
N LEU A 35 11.01 -4.41 -21.64
CA LEU A 35 11.26 -5.22 -22.81
C LEU A 35 10.72 -4.55 -24.09
N GLN A 36 9.52 -4.01 -24.04
CA GLN A 36 8.95 -3.27 -25.17
C GLN A 36 9.80 -2.03 -25.50
N THR A 37 10.23 -1.30 -24.48
CA THR A 37 11.09 -0.12 -24.64
C THR A 37 12.44 -0.48 -25.30
N VAL A 38 13.01 -1.64 -24.95
CA VAL A 38 14.21 -2.17 -25.62
C VAL A 38 13.96 -2.41 -27.12
N ARG A 39 12.83 -3.03 -27.46
CA ARG A 39 12.44 -3.30 -28.86
C ARG A 39 12.21 -2.04 -29.67
N GLU A 40 11.64 -1.01 -29.05
CA GLU A 40 11.40 0.31 -29.64
C GLU A 40 12.68 1.14 -29.75
N LYS A 41 13.76 0.73 -29.10
CA LYS A 41 15.06 1.42 -29.02
C LYS A 41 14.94 2.84 -28.46
N ASP A 42 14.03 3.03 -27.51
CA ASP A 42 13.84 4.30 -26.80
C ASP A 42 14.93 4.44 -25.72
N ILE A 43 16.04 5.04 -26.11
CA ILE A 43 17.24 5.19 -25.26
C ILE A 43 16.97 6.05 -24.03
N ASP A 44 16.20 7.12 -24.18
CA ASP A 44 15.90 8.04 -23.07
C ASP A 44 15.07 7.33 -22.00
N ARG A 45 14.07 6.57 -22.40
CA ARG A 45 13.24 5.78 -21.51
C ARG A 45 14.00 4.63 -20.85
N LEU A 46 14.91 4.00 -21.59
CA LEU A 46 15.80 2.97 -21.02
C LEU A 46 16.75 3.56 -19.98
N ALA A 47 17.33 4.73 -20.24
CA ALA A 47 18.17 5.46 -19.28
C ALA A 47 17.38 5.82 -18.02
N TRP A 48 16.13 6.24 -18.20
CA TRP A 48 15.23 6.51 -17.07
C TRP A 48 14.97 5.25 -16.23
N TYR A 49 14.68 4.10 -16.82
CA TYR A 49 14.54 2.85 -16.07
C TYR A 49 15.82 2.45 -15.34
N ALA A 50 16.97 2.54 -16.01
CA ALA A 50 18.25 2.21 -15.42
C ALA A 50 18.58 3.06 -14.17
N ALA A 51 18.07 4.28 -14.10
CA ALA A 51 18.25 5.16 -12.93
C ALA A 51 17.55 4.64 -11.66
N PHE A 52 16.61 3.69 -11.77
CA PHE A 52 15.90 3.14 -10.63
C PHE A 52 16.63 2.02 -9.88
N GLY A 53 17.75 1.50 -10.39
CA GLY A 53 18.44 0.46 -9.64
C GLY A 53 19.69 -0.10 -10.31
N LYS A 54 20.37 -0.96 -9.56
CA LYS A 54 21.61 -1.64 -10.00
C LYS A 54 21.34 -2.98 -10.69
N ASP A 55 20.13 -3.48 -10.61
CA ASP A 55 19.68 -4.73 -11.25
C ASP A 55 18.17 -4.65 -11.54
N LEU A 56 17.65 -5.61 -12.30
CA LEU A 56 16.24 -5.64 -12.71
C LEU A 56 15.27 -5.71 -11.52
N ARG A 57 15.63 -6.44 -10.47
CA ARG A 57 14.80 -6.53 -9.27
C ARG A 57 14.66 -5.18 -8.57
N GLN A 58 15.78 -4.47 -8.45
CA GLN A 58 15.76 -3.15 -7.82
C GLN A 58 15.00 -2.14 -8.67
N ILE A 59 15.22 -2.18 -9.99
CA ILE A 59 14.48 -1.33 -10.95
C ILE A 59 12.98 -1.56 -10.82
N THR A 60 12.51 -2.79 -10.89
CA THR A 60 11.07 -3.09 -10.85
C THR A 60 10.43 -2.67 -9.51
N ASN A 61 11.06 -2.98 -8.39
CA ASN A 61 10.52 -2.64 -7.08
C ASN A 61 10.52 -1.12 -6.82
N ASN A 62 11.60 -0.43 -7.15
CA ASN A 62 11.69 1.02 -7.00
C ASN A 62 10.70 1.75 -7.91
N LEU A 63 10.59 1.31 -9.16
CA LEU A 63 9.65 1.88 -10.11
C LEU A 63 8.19 1.65 -9.69
N TYR A 64 7.88 0.46 -9.16
CA TYR A 64 6.56 0.19 -8.60
C TYR A 64 6.24 1.12 -7.42
N ALA A 65 7.17 1.25 -6.47
CA ALA A 65 7.00 2.13 -5.33
C ALA A 65 6.85 3.61 -5.75
N TYR A 66 7.63 4.06 -6.74
CA TYR A 66 7.50 5.39 -7.32
C TYR A 66 6.12 5.63 -7.94
N ARG A 67 5.64 4.70 -8.79
CA ARG A 67 4.32 4.80 -9.41
C ARG A 67 3.19 4.82 -8.38
N LYS A 68 3.32 4.04 -7.30
CA LYS A 68 2.37 4.10 -6.19
C LYS A 68 2.39 5.46 -5.48
N GLY A 69 3.57 6.03 -5.27
CA GLY A 69 3.73 7.39 -4.75
C GLY A 69 3.10 8.45 -5.65
N LEU A 70 3.27 8.34 -6.97
CA LEU A 70 2.66 9.25 -7.95
C LEU A 70 1.14 9.33 -7.83
N ASN A 71 0.46 8.22 -7.54
CA ASN A 71 -0.99 8.17 -7.34
C ASN A 71 -1.45 9.07 -6.18
N PHE A 72 -0.55 9.38 -5.25
CA PHE A 72 -0.77 10.28 -4.12
C PHE A 72 -0.07 11.63 -4.25
N GLY A 73 0.43 11.96 -5.46
CA GLY A 73 1.07 13.24 -5.75
C GLY A 73 2.52 13.37 -5.25
N PHE A 74 3.18 12.26 -4.89
CA PHE A 74 4.59 12.25 -4.53
C PHE A 74 5.44 12.04 -5.78
N THR A 75 6.08 13.11 -6.27
CA THR A 75 6.88 13.13 -7.51
C THR A 75 8.39 13.04 -7.26
N GLU A 76 8.83 13.20 -6.01
CA GLU A 76 10.24 13.22 -5.65
C GLU A 76 10.82 11.81 -5.68
N ILE A 77 11.99 11.67 -6.29
CA ILE A 77 12.75 10.43 -6.32
C ILE A 77 13.98 10.62 -5.44
N SER A 78 14.09 9.82 -4.40
CA SER A 78 15.29 9.73 -3.58
C SER A 78 15.49 8.28 -3.13
N PHE A 79 16.74 7.89 -2.91
CA PHE A 79 17.11 6.54 -2.55
C PHE A 79 17.84 6.51 -1.21
N ASP A 80 17.70 5.41 -0.50
CA ASP A 80 18.51 5.12 0.68
C ASP A 80 19.95 4.70 0.29
N GLN A 81 20.77 4.45 1.29
CA GLN A 81 22.18 4.03 1.09
C GLN A 81 22.34 2.69 0.34
N ASN A 82 21.29 1.88 0.28
CA ASN A 82 21.24 0.59 -0.42
C ASN A 82 20.63 0.71 -1.82
N GLY A 83 20.15 1.92 -2.20
CA GLY A 83 19.51 2.24 -3.47
C GLY A 83 18.06 1.82 -3.56
N TRP A 84 17.39 1.59 -2.44
CA TRP A 84 15.96 1.47 -2.42
C TRP A 84 15.31 2.85 -2.35
N ILE A 85 14.24 3.05 -3.11
CA ILE A 85 13.53 4.32 -3.10
C ILE A 85 12.97 4.61 -1.69
N ASN A 86 13.17 5.83 -1.23
CA ASN A 86 12.59 6.27 0.02
C ASN A 86 11.07 6.26 -0.09
N ARG A 87 10.41 5.63 0.87
CA ARG A 87 8.94 5.52 0.88
C ARG A 87 8.31 6.89 1.03
N ALA A 88 7.30 7.15 0.21
CA ALA A 88 6.47 8.33 0.35
C ALA A 88 5.84 8.38 1.75
N LYS A 89 5.99 9.52 2.43
CA LYS A 89 5.39 9.76 3.74
C LYS A 89 4.07 10.49 3.55
N LEU A 90 2.98 9.84 3.91
CA LEU A 90 1.66 10.43 3.90
C LEU A 90 1.58 11.62 4.87
N LEU A 91 0.80 12.61 4.50
CA LEU A 91 0.53 13.81 5.28
C LEU A 91 -0.65 13.58 6.22
N ASP A 92 -0.73 14.43 7.26
CA ASP A 92 -1.86 14.46 8.21
C ASP A 92 -2.24 13.06 8.74
N PRO A 93 -1.27 12.28 9.29
CA PRO A 93 -1.57 10.96 9.80
C PRO A 93 -2.51 11.05 11.02
N GLU A 94 -3.60 10.28 10.95
CA GLU A 94 -4.59 10.20 12.02
C GLU A 94 -4.72 8.77 12.52
N ASN A 95 -4.92 8.60 13.83
CA ASN A 95 -5.17 7.32 14.46
C ASN A 95 -6.49 7.36 15.22
N ILE A 96 -7.41 6.48 14.86
CA ILE A 96 -8.72 6.34 15.49
C ILE A 96 -8.78 5.00 16.20
N VAL A 97 -8.71 5.04 17.53
CA VAL A 97 -8.73 3.86 18.38
C VAL A 97 -10.18 3.45 18.66
N LEU A 98 -10.50 2.19 18.38
CA LEU A 98 -11.82 1.57 18.49
C LEU A 98 -11.74 0.29 19.30
N ALA A 99 -11.74 0.41 20.62
CA ALA A 99 -11.49 -0.68 21.57
C ALA A 99 -10.11 -1.33 21.35
N ASN A 100 -10.05 -2.57 20.86
CA ASN A 100 -8.80 -3.30 20.60
C ASN A 100 -8.35 -3.22 19.13
N SER A 101 -8.86 -2.23 18.41
CA SER A 101 -8.56 -2.05 16.98
C SER A 101 -8.30 -0.57 16.70
N GLU A 102 -7.67 -0.28 15.58
CA GLU A 102 -7.28 1.06 15.19
C GLU A 102 -7.48 1.23 13.68
N ILE A 103 -8.00 2.38 13.29
CA ILE A 103 -7.99 2.85 11.91
C ILE A 103 -6.93 3.93 11.81
N ARG A 104 -6.00 3.78 10.87
CA ARG A 104 -5.02 4.82 10.55
C ARG A 104 -5.35 5.40 9.20
N LEU A 105 -5.35 6.72 9.12
CA LEU A 105 -5.61 7.48 7.91
C LEU A 105 -4.39 8.33 7.56
N GLY A 106 -4.24 8.66 6.30
CA GLY A 106 -3.25 9.60 5.83
C GLY A 106 -3.61 10.17 4.46
N ARG A 107 -3.00 11.29 4.12
CA ARG A 107 -3.29 12.05 2.91
C ARG A 107 -2.08 12.15 2.00
N GLY A 108 -2.30 12.03 0.70
CA GLY A 108 -1.32 12.37 -0.33
C GLY A 108 -1.17 13.88 -0.55
N LYS A 109 -0.13 14.29 -1.25
CA LYS A 109 0.09 15.69 -1.67
C LYS A 109 -1.03 16.21 -2.61
N ASN A 110 -1.71 15.31 -3.32
CA ASN A 110 -2.84 15.59 -4.21
C ASN A 110 -4.22 15.53 -3.53
N ASN A 111 -4.23 15.51 -2.19
CA ASN A 111 -5.42 15.44 -1.35
C ASN A 111 -6.20 14.12 -1.41
N LEU A 112 -5.71 13.09 -2.06
CA LEU A 112 -6.28 11.75 -1.96
C LEU A 112 -5.94 11.13 -0.61
N TRP A 113 -6.92 10.44 -0.01
CA TRP A 113 -6.80 9.80 1.29
C TRP A 113 -6.61 8.29 1.16
N ILE A 114 -6.08 7.70 2.21
CA ILE A 114 -5.91 6.26 2.34
C ILE A 114 -6.08 5.88 3.80
N TYR A 115 -6.49 4.64 4.05
CA TYR A 115 -6.51 4.07 5.39
C TYR A 115 -5.83 2.71 5.45
N THR A 116 -5.52 2.31 6.66
CA THR A 116 -5.17 0.93 7.01
C THR A 116 -5.84 0.55 8.32
N LEU A 117 -6.06 -0.75 8.50
CA LEU A 117 -6.66 -1.32 9.69
C LEU A 117 -5.60 -2.06 10.50
N ASP A 118 -5.67 -1.84 11.82
CA ASP A 118 -5.00 -2.66 12.81
C ASP A 118 -6.08 -3.22 13.74
N TYR A 119 -6.27 -4.53 13.74
CA TYR A 119 -7.35 -5.14 14.49
C TYR A 119 -6.93 -6.43 15.17
N SER A 120 -7.57 -6.69 16.33
CA SER A 120 -7.33 -7.88 17.13
C SER A 120 -8.65 -8.59 17.42
N PHE A 121 -8.62 -9.90 17.34
CA PHE A 121 -9.68 -10.77 17.85
C PHE A 121 -9.35 -11.36 19.22
N GLY A 122 -8.20 -11.03 19.76
CA GLY A 122 -7.59 -11.58 20.97
C GLY A 122 -6.18 -12.06 20.65
N THR A 123 -6.00 -13.34 20.40
CA THR A 123 -4.68 -13.91 20.08
C THR A 123 -4.29 -13.72 18.61
N CYS A 124 -5.25 -13.63 17.72
CA CYS A 124 -5.01 -13.35 16.30
C CYS A 124 -5.60 -11.98 15.89
N GLY A 125 -5.11 -11.48 14.76
CA GLY A 125 -5.47 -10.18 14.22
C GLY A 125 -4.67 -9.86 12.98
N SER A 126 -4.68 -8.62 12.57
CA SER A 126 -3.86 -8.10 11.48
C SER A 126 -3.46 -6.65 11.76
N ALA A 127 -2.25 -6.30 11.38
CA ALA A 127 -1.75 -4.93 11.40
C ALA A 127 -0.99 -4.66 10.10
N SER A 128 -1.30 -3.57 9.43
CA SER A 128 -0.62 -3.15 8.21
C SER A 128 -0.09 -1.73 8.35
N PRO A 129 1.11 -1.44 7.86
CA PRO A 129 1.62 -0.08 7.87
C PRO A 129 0.78 0.80 6.93
N LEU A 130 0.57 2.05 7.32
CA LEU A 130 -0.08 3.04 6.46
C LEU A 130 0.88 3.42 5.32
N THR A 131 0.54 3.07 4.09
CA THR A 131 1.41 3.24 2.92
C THR A 131 0.61 3.63 1.67
N VAL A 132 1.31 4.05 0.61
CA VAL A 132 0.71 4.42 -0.69
C VAL A 132 0.35 3.23 -1.59
N TYR A 133 0.38 2.00 -1.08
CA TYR A 133 0.17 0.82 -1.92
C TYR A 133 -1.30 0.42 -2.10
N ASP A 134 -2.17 0.88 -1.19
CA ASP A 134 -3.59 0.56 -1.21
C ASP A 134 -4.39 1.56 -2.07
N LYS A 135 -5.70 1.35 -2.13
CA LYS A 135 -6.62 2.14 -2.94
C LYS A 135 -6.77 3.57 -2.39
N PRO A 136 -6.62 4.61 -3.23
CA PRO A 136 -6.92 5.98 -2.82
C PRO A 136 -8.42 6.26 -2.74
N TYR A 137 -8.77 7.22 -1.88
CA TYR A 137 -10.12 7.76 -1.69
C TYR A 137 -10.12 9.26 -1.96
N PRO A 138 -11.23 9.83 -2.46
CA PRO A 138 -11.30 11.24 -2.86
C PRO A 138 -11.19 12.20 -1.68
N ASP A 139 -11.63 11.78 -0.49
CA ASP A 139 -11.66 12.60 0.71
C ASP A 139 -11.53 11.74 1.98
N ARG A 140 -11.30 12.42 3.11
CA ARG A 140 -11.14 11.80 4.42
C ARG A 140 -12.38 11.03 4.88
N GLU A 141 -13.56 11.62 4.65
CA GLU A 141 -14.82 11.05 5.13
C GLU A 141 -15.13 9.73 4.41
N THR A 142 -14.95 9.70 3.09
CA THR A 142 -15.11 8.49 2.28
C THR A 142 -14.12 7.40 2.73
N ALA A 143 -12.85 7.74 2.96
CA ALA A 143 -11.85 6.80 3.46
C ALA A 143 -12.23 6.25 4.84
N LEU A 144 -12.60 7.14 5.77
CA LEU A 144 -12.98 6.76 7.13
C LEU A 144 -14.24 5.90 7.16
N ASN A 145 -15.28 6.29 6.44
CA ASN A 145 -16.53 5.52 6.39
C ASN A 145 -16.32 4.14 5.81
N THR A 146 -15.47 4.02 4.79
CA THR A 146 -15.09 2.72 4.21
C THR A 146 -14.33 1.88 5.23
N ALA A 147 -13.35 2.45 5.92
CA ALA A 147 -12.58 1.78 6.96
C ALA A 147 -13.45 1.28 8.13
N LEU A 148 -14.38 2.11 8.60
CA LEU A 148 -15.33 1.75 9.66
C LEU A 148 -16.26 0.61 9.24
N ASN A 149 -16.71 0.60 7.98
CA ASN A 149 -17.54 -0.48 7.45
C ASN A 149 -16.74 -1.78 7.36
N GLU A 150 -15.56 -1.73 6.76
CA GLU A 150 -14.68 -2.89 6.61
C GLU A 150 -14.30 -3.50 7.96
N LEU A 151 -13.88 -2.67 8.93
CA LEU A 151 -13.57 -3.14 10.28
C LEU A 151 -14.77 -3.82 10.94
N LYS A 152 -15.97 -3.25 10.79
CA LYS A 152 -17.20 -3.84 11.32
C LYS A 152 -17.51 -5.19 10.67
N GLU A 153 -17.39 -5.30 9.36
CA GLU A 153 -17.60 -6.54 8.60
C GLU A 153 -16.61 -7.63 9.01
N ILE A 154 -15.32 -7.29 9.13
CA ILE A 154 -14.27 -8.20 9.61
C ILE A 154 -14.63 -8.77 10.99
N MET A 155 -15.10 -7.92 11.91
CA MET A 155 -15.51 -8.35 13.24
C MET A 155 -16.78 -9.21 13.20
N GLN A 156 -17.78 -8.80 12.42
CA GLN A 156 -19.05 -9.54 12.29
C GLN A 156 -18.86 -10.96 11.75
N LEU A 157 -17.95 -11.16 10.80
CA LEU A 157 -17.61 -12.48 10.26
C LEU A 157 -17.05 -13.45 11.32
N LYS A 158 -16.62 -12.95 12.48
CA LYS A 158 -16.08 -13.77 13.59
C LYS A 158 -17.05 -13.93 14.76
N VAL A 159 -18.20 -13.27 14.72
CA VAL A 159 -19.25 -13.46 15.75
C VAL A 159 -19.73 -14.91 15.75
N GLY A 160 -19.79 -15.52 16.93
CA GLY A 160 -20.22 -16.92 17.08
C GLY A 160 -19.14 -17.96 16.74
N ASN A 161 -17.92 -17.56 16.40
CA ASN A 161 -16.82 -18.49 16.19
C ASN A 161 -16.57 -19.33 17.45
N THR A 162 -16.41 -20.65 17.26
CA THR A 162 -16.21 -21.61 18.36
C THR A 162 -14.76 -21.73 18.83
N ASP A 163 -13.79 -21.29 18.03
CA ASP A 163 -12.37 -21.26 18.39
C ASP A 163 -12.10 -20.11 19.37
N ARG A 164 -12.31 -20.38 20.66
CA ARG A 164 -12.11 -19.40 21.75
C ARG A 164 -10.64 -19.07 22.01
N GLY A 165 -9.72 -19.89 21.53
CA GLY A 165 -8.28 -19.64 21.64
C GLY A 165 -7.83 -18.46 20.78
N ASN A 166 -8.40 -18.32 19.59
CA ASN A 166 -8.04 -17.28 18.62
C ASN A 166 -9.05 -16.11 18.59
N TYR A 167 -10.32 -16.36 18.90
CA TYR A 167 -11.39 -15.37 18.76
C TYR A 167 -12.12 -15.12 20.09
N ASN A 168 -11.79 -14.00 20.73
CA ASN A 168 -12.42 -13.58 21.98
C ASN A 168 -13.71 -12.79 21.70
N PRO A 169 -14.91 -13.32 22.08
CA PRO A 169 -16.18 -12.67 21.80
C PRO A 169 -16.32 -11.29 22.40
N SER A 170 -15.71 -11.07 23.58
CA SER A 170 -15.79 -9.75 24.25
C SER A 170 -15.02 -8.69 23.48
N ILE A 171 -13.84 -9.03 22.93
CA ILE A 171 -13.04 -8.13 22.09
C ILE A 171 -13.80 -7.80 20.80
N ILE A 172 -14.35 -8.82 20.13
CA ILE A 172 -15.14 -8.64 18.90
C ILE A 172 -16.34 -7.75 19.15
N ALA A 173 -17.13 -8.01 20.20
CA ALA A 173 -18.30 -7.22 20.56
C ALA A 173 -17.93 -5.78 20.94
N ALA A 174 -16.85 -5.58 21.70
CA ALA A 174 -16.37 -4.25 22.07
C ALA A 174 -15.97 -3.42 20.84
N THR A 175 -15.27 -4.02 19.87
CA THR A 175 -14.89 -3.32 18.62
C THR A 175 -16.12 -2.97 17.78
N ILE A 176 -17.10 -3.88 17.62
CA ILE A 176 -18.36 -3.60 16.90
C ILE A 176 -19.12 -2.44 17.55
N THR A 177 -19.20 -2.44 18.88
CA THR A 177 -19.86 -1.38 19.64
C THR A 177 -19.13 -0.05 19.46
N ALA A 178 -17.80 -0.03 19.57
CA ALA A 178 -16.98 1.16 19.38
C ALA A 178 -17.16 1.77 17.98
N VAL A 179 -17.11 0.95 16.93
CA VAL A 179 -17.36 1.38 15.53
C VAL A 179 -18.76 1.98 15.38
N THR A 180 -19.77 1.32 15.94
CA THR A 180 -21.16 1.78 15.84
C THR A 180 -21.35 3.11 16.57
N THR A 181 -20.81 3.24 17.77
CA THR A 181 -20.88 4.48 18.56
C THR A 181 -20.14 5.64 17.88
N TYR A 182 -18.98 5.36 17.28
CA TYR A 182 -18.22 6.37 16.54
C TYR A 182 -19.05 6.94 15.38
N LYS A 183 -19.68 6.09 14.57
CA LYS A 183 -20.55 6.52 13.46
C LYS A 183 -21.73 7.37 13.90
N TYR A 184 -22.36 7.04 15.03
CA TYR A 184 -23.47 7.85 15.55
C TYR A 184 -23.02 9.24 16.01
N LYS A 185 -21.85 9.36 16.64
CA LYS A 185 -21.31 10.65 17.08
C LYS A 185 -20.93 11.53 15.87
N ASP A 186 -20.36 10.95 14.84
CA ASP A 186 -19.97 11.64 13.62
C ASP A 186 -21.20 12.20 12.89
N LEU A 187 -22.28 11.40 12.78
CA LEU A 187 -23.55 11.83 12.22
C LEU A 187 -24.20 12.98 13.02
N GLN A 188 -24.11 12.95 14.35
CA GLN A 188 -24.66 14.02 15.18
C GLN A 188 -23.88 15.34 15.00
N MET A 189 -22.56 15.29 14.89
CA MET A 189 -21.73 16.47 14.65
C MET A 189 -21.96 17.09 13.26
N ALA A 190 -22.33 16.29 12.27
CA ALA A 190 -22.62 16.76 10.92
C ALA A 190 -24.00 17.44 10.78
N LEU A 191 -24.88 17.34 11.79
CA LEU A 191 -26.22 17.93 11.80
C LEU A 191 -26.30 19.30 12.51
N PHE A 192 -25.21 19.76 13.13
CA PHE A 192 -25.07 21.05 13.80
C PHE A 192 -23.87 21.83 13.26
#